data_82e9d8b2ec184e30c01adecb6bb0e9bc
#
_entry.id   82e9d8b2ec184e30c01adecb6bb0e9bc
#
_cell.length_a   1.000
_cell.length_b   1.000
_cell.length_c   1.000
_cell.angle_alpha   90.00
_cell.angle_beta   90.00
_cell.angle_gamma   90.00
#
_symmetry.space_group_name_H-M   'P 1'
#
loop_
_entity.id
_entity.type
_entity.pdbx_description
1 polymer ?
#
loop_
_entity_poly.entity_id
_entity_poly.type
_entity_poly.pdbx_seq_one_letter_code
_entity_poly.pdbx_strand_id
1 'polypeptide(L)'
;MKLRSLLLGGVAAVLASGPSTAQNWEALPTVAPAPADNPTSVARVELGKMLYHDPRFSETGTISCASCHNLMEGGDDHRPTSIGVHGIKGGRNAPTVFNAAFLTSQFWDGRAPTLEAQAKGPIVNPVEMGMKDLGSAIERIRHIPGYAAYFNAAFGPGDTITIDNAAMAIAAYERTEITPGSPYDRFVKGDKSALTAEEQRGMTAFGKAGCKACHSGVVFAGPPLQMGTPFLQKFPTLTDNPYVAKYDLLADKGRFNSTKDPADEHMWRVPQLRNLPYTAPYLHNGSVKTIPEMVRLMAKVQLGEDLQDAQVADIAAFLASLTGEFPKETMPRLPPTPGDLLE
;
A
#
# COMPACT_ATOMS: atom_id res chain seq x y z
N MET A 1 39.82 44.92 57.84
CA MET A 1 39.91 43.62 57.15
C MET A 1 38.54 42.99 57.22
N LYS A 2 37.77 42.98 56.12
CA LYS A 2 36.45 42.33 56.00
C LYS A 2 36.55 41.18 55.03
N LEU A 3 36.45 39.94 55.53
CA LEU A 3 36.35 38.75 54.75
C LEU A 3 35.00 38.72 54.05
N ARG A 4 34.99 38.58 52.71
CA ARG A 4 33.82 38.28 51.91
C ARG A 4 33.79 36.75 51.58
N SER A 5 32.81 36.06 52.13
CA SER A 5 32.52 34.68 51.79
C SER A 5 31.82 34.62 50.42
N LEU A 6 32.41 33.92 49.45
CA LEU A 6 31.73 33.57 48.20
C LEU A 6 30.97 32.26 48.45
N LEU A 7 29.64 32.35 48.28
CA LEU A 7 28.77 31.18 48.13
C LEU A 7 28.75 30.73 46.69
N LEU A 8 29.31 29.58 46.36
CA LEU A 8 29.14 28.89 45.08
C LEU A 8 27.75 28.18 45.12
N GLY A 9 26.79 28.73 44.42
CA GLY A 9 25.54 28.07 44.14
C GLY A 9 25.72 27.05 43.00
N GLY A 10 25.72 25.75 43.31
CA GLY A 10 25.68 24.68 42.33
C GLY A 10 24.29 24.59 41.70
N VAL A 11 24.17 24.91 40.43
CA VAL A 11 22.95 24.65 39.62
C VAL A 11 22.95 23.17 39.26
N ALA A 12 22.14 22.37 39.94
CA ALA A 12 21.85 21.00 39.53
C ALA A 12 20.94 21.04 38.28
N ALA A 13 21.49 20.72 37.13
CA ALA A 13 20.74 20.50 35.91
C ALA A 13 19.91 19.21 36.09
N VAL A 14 18.61 19.37 36.35
CA VAL A 14 17.65 18.26 36.26
C VAL A 14 17.43 17.97 34.79
N LEU A 15 18.09 16.92 34.30
CA LEU A 15 17.76 16.30 33.02
C LEU A 15 16.36 15.71 33.14
N ALA A 16 15.36 16.44 32.69
CA ALA A 16 14.01 15.92 32.50
C ALA A 16 14.11 14.89 31.37
N SER A 17 14.18 13.62 31.74
CA SER A 17 13.88 12.51 30.84
C SER A 17 12.40 12.65 30.45
N GLY A 18 12.14 13.30 29.30
CA GLY A 18 10.84 13.29 28.68
C GLY A 18 10.37 11.83 28.50
N PRO A 19 9.06 11.57 28.52
CA PRO A 19 8.56 10.22 28.30
C PRO A 19 9.12 9.75 26.95
N SER A 20 9.94 8.70 26.98
CA SER A 20 10.24 7.89 25.79
C SER A 20 8.88 7.57 25.18
N THR A 21 8.61 8.08 23.99
CA THR A 21 7.46 7.62 23.19
C THR A 21 7.71 6.13 22.94
N ALA A 22 7.22 5.29 23.85
CA ALA A 22 7.20 3.86 23.65
C ALA A 22 6.54 3.68 22.28
N GLN A 23 7.33 3.26 21.30
CA GLN A 23 6.84 3.07 19.94
C GLN A 23 5.75 1.99 20.01
N ASN A 24 4.50 2.42 20.00
CA ASN A 24 3.37 1.52 20.12
C ASN A 24 3.36 0.57 18.91
N TRP A 25 3.29 -0.71 19.20
CA TRP A 25 3.02 -1.74 18.22
C TRP A 25 1.50 -1.88 18.11
N GLU A 26 0.96 -1.77 16.90
CA GLU A 26 -0.47 -1.67 16.66
C GLU A 26 -0.95 -2.82 15.78
N ALA A 27 -2.02 -3.51 16.23
CA ALA A 27 -2.67 -4.55 15.44
C ALA A 27 -3.52 -3.93 14.32
N LEU A 28 -3.68 -4.67 13.22
CA LEU A 28 -4.59 -4.27 12.16
C LEU A 28 -6.05 -4.31 12.69
N PRO A 29 -6.84 -3.24 12.47
CA PRO A 29 -8.27 -3.26 12.74
C PRO A 29 -9.00 -4.30 11.86
N THR A 30 -10.14 -4.77 12.34
CA THR A 30 -11.01 -5.71 11.61
C THR A 30 -11.98 -5.03 10.66
N VAL A 31 -11.97 -3.69 10.61
CA VAL A 31 -12.78 -2.86 9.73
C VAL A 31 -11.90 -1.71 9.24
N ALA A 32 -11.86 -1.51 7.94
CA ALA A 32 -11.15 -0.37 7.36
C ALA A 32 -11.93 0.93 7.54
N PRO A 33 -11.24 2.08 7.68
CA PRO A 33 -11.89 3.39 7.72
C PRO A 33 -12.56 3.69 6.37
N ALA A 34 -13.76 4.27 6.42
CA ALA A 34 -14.45 4.77 5.24
C ALA A 34 -14.75 6.27 5.40
N PRO A 35 -14.59 7.09 4.34
CA PRO A 35 -14.93 8.50 4.39
C PRO A 35 -16.46 8.68 4.47
N ALA A 36 -16.90 9.80 5.06
CA ALA A 36 -18.32 10.05 5.29
C ALA A 36 -19.16 10.13 4.01
N ASP A 37 -18.57 10.59 2.91
CA ASP A 37 -19.18 10.71 1.59
C ASP A 37 -19.18 9.39 0.81
N ASN A 38 -18.35 8.42 1.22
CA ASN A 38 -18.32 7.08 0.64
C ASN A 38 -18.33 5.96 1.71
N PRO A 39 -19.43 5.80 2.48
CA PRO A 39 -19.53 4.73 3.46
C PRO A 39 -19.53 3.36 2.76
N THR A 40 -18.87 2.37 3.38
CA THR A 40 -18.89 0.99 2.92
C THR A 40 -20.28 0.38 3.15
N SER A 41 -21.03 0.11 2.08
CA SER A 41 -22.33 -0.55 2.12
C SER A 41 -22.31 -1.81 1.25
N VAL A 42 -23.17 -2.78 1.56
CA VAL A 42 -23.26 -4.03 0.79
C VAL A 42 -23.44 -3.77 -0.71
N ALA A 43 -24.33 -2.85 -1.08
CA ALA A 43 -24.61 -2.54 -2.49
C ALA A 43 -23.40 -1.89 -3.20
N ARG A 44 -22.66 -1.00 -2.52
CA ARG A 44 -21.42 -0.41 -3.06
C ARG A 44 -20.32 -1.45 -3.22
N VAL A 45 -20.16 -2.33 -2.23
CA VAL A 45 -19.18 -3.43 -2.26
C VAL A 45 -19.48 -4.40 -3.41
N GLU A 46 -20.74 -4.79 -3.59
CA GLU A 46 -21.15 -5.69 -4.68
C GLU A 46 -20.89 -5.08 -6.05
N LEU A 47 -21.31 -3.82 -6.28
CA LEU A 47 -21.02 -3.10 -7.51
C LEU A 47 -19.51 -2.94 -7.72
N GLY A 48 -18.78 -2.55 -6.68
CA GLY A 48 -17.32 -2.35 -6.74
C GLY A 48 -16.58 -3.63 -7.10
N LYS A 49 -16.98 -4.74 -6.50
CA LYS A 49 -16.46 -6.08 -6.82
C LYS A 49 -16.66 -6.43 -8.30
N MET A 50 -17.86 -6.17 -8.84
CA MET A 50 -18.13 -6.40 -10.25
C MET A 50 -17.24 -5.54 -11.15
N LEU A 51 -17.14 -4.23 -10.88
CA LEU A 51 -16.31 -3.30 -11.66
C LEU A 51 -14.81 -3.62 -11.55
N TYR A 52 -14.33 -4.03 -10.38
CA TYR A 52 -12.94 -4.44 -10.14
C TYR A 52 -12.53 -5.66 -11.01
N HIS A 53 -13.46 -6.57 -11.25
CA HIS A 53 -13.25 -7.78 -12.05
C HIS A 53 -13.68 -7.63 -13.51
N ASP A 54 -14.26 -6.50 -13.93
CA ASP A 54 -14.80 -6.33 -15.28
C ASP A 54 -13.74 -5.85 -16.28
N PRO A 55 -13.26 -6.72 -17.19
CA PRO A 55 -12.27 -6.33 -18.18
C PRO A 55 -12.81 -5.34 -19.23
N ARG A 56 -14.14 -5.24 -19.39
CA ARG A 56 -14.79 -4.31 -20.33
C ARG A 56 -14.57 -2.85 -19.97
N PHE A 57 -14.01 -2.59 -18.77
CA PHE A 57 -13.60 -1.25 -18.35
C PHE A 57 -12.23 -0.83 -18.93
N SER A 58 -11.58 -1.68 -19.75
CA SER A 58 -10.34 -1.38 -20.48
C SER A 58 -10.58 -1.21 -21.99
N GLU A 59 -9.68 -0.53 -22.68
CA GLU A 59 -9.75 -0.28 -24.13
C GLU A 59 -10.02 -1.56 -24.92
N THR A 60 -9.25 -2.60 -24.65
CA THR A 60 -9.32 -3.90 -25.35
C THR A 60 -10.40 -4.84 -24.82
N GLY A 61 -11.06 -4.51 -23.71
CA GLY A 61 -11.99 -5.41 -23.03
C GLY A 61 -11.32 -6.63 -22.38
N THR A 62 -9.99 -6.61 -22.13
CA THR A 62 -9.21 -7.77 -21.66
C THR A 62 -8.50 -7.55 -20.33
N ILE A 63 -8.38 -6.32 -19.84
CA ILE A 63 -7.68 -5.96 -18.61
C ILE A 63 -8.66 -5.39 -17.60
N SER A 64 -8.64 -5.93 -16.38
CA SER A 64 -9.37 -5.41 -15.22
C SER A 64 -8.40 -5.10 -14.07
N CYS A 65 -8.89 -4.52 -12.97
CA CYS A 65 -8.06 -4.32 -11.77
C CYS A 65 -7.47 -5.65 -11.29
N ALA A 66 -8.28 -6.72 -11.30
CA ALA A 66 -7.86 -8.07 -10.92
C ALA A 66 -6.76 -8.66 -11.83
N SER A 67 -6.53 -8.11 -13.02
CA SER A 67 -5.44 -8.57 -13.90
C SER A 67 -4.05 -8.27 -13.36
N CYS A 68 -3.90 -7.17 -12.61
CA CYS A 68 -2.65 -6.74 -11.99
C CYS A 68 -2.69 -6.84 -10.45
N HIS A 69 -3.89 -6.98 -9.87
CA HIS A 69 -4.10 -7.09 -8.42
C HIS A 69 -4.97 -8.33 -8.13
N ASN A 70 -4.35 -9.51 -8.33
CA ASN A 70 -5.04 -10.80 -8.18
C ASN A 70 -5.28 -11.15 -6.71
N LEU A 71 -6.53 -11.13 -6.29
CA LEU A 71 -6.93 -11.44 -4.90
C LEU A 71 -6.81 -12.92 -4.53
N MET A 72 -6.68 -13.81 -5.51
CA MET A 72 -6.45 -15.25 -5.27
C MET A 72 -4.99 -15.54 -4.87
N GLU A 73 -4.13 -14.55 -4.91
CA GLU A 73 -2.72 -14.61 -4.56
C GLU A 73 -2.38 -13.51 -3.55
N GLY A 74 -1.42 -12.64 -3.85
CA GLY A 74 -0.99 -11.59 -2.95
C GLY A 74 -1.71 -10.24 -3.11
N GLY A 75 -2.70 -10.13 -4.02
CA GLY A 75 -3.30 -8.86 -4.41
C GLY A 75 -2.39 -8.03 -5.32
N ASP A 76 -1.43 -8.67 -5.95
CA ASP A 76 -0.51 -8.20 -6.98
C ASP A 76 -0.50 -9.19 -8.16
N ASP A 77 0.47 -9.13 -9.08
CA ASP A 77 0.57 -10.05 -10.23
C ASP A 77 1.87 -10.86 -10.26
N HIS A 78 2.66 -10.83 -9.19
CA HIS A 78 3.96 -11.51 -9.06
C HIS A 78 4.97 -11.23 -10.18
N ARG A 79 4.83 -10.09 -10.85
CA ARG A 79 5.73 -9.65 -11.92
C ARG A 79 6.59 -8.50 -11.45
N PRO A 80 7.81 -8.34 -11.97
CA PRO A 80 8.58 -7.13 -11.72
C PRO A 80 7.82 -5.85 -12.10
N THR A 81 7.11 -5.88 -13.25
CA THR A 81 6.16 -4.85 -13.68
C THR A 81 4.98 -5.50 -14.40
N SER A 82 3.80 -4.95 -14.21
CA SER A 82 2.56 -5.48 -14.79
C SER A 82 2.53 -5.34 -16.32
N ILE A 83 1.65 -6.12 -16.94
CA ILE A 83 1.40 -6.07 -18.39
C ILE A 83 -0.06 -5.64 -18.59
N GLY A 84 -0.26 -4.51 -19.26
CA GLY A 84 -1.57 -3.97 -19.57
C GLY A 84 -2.04 -4.27 -20.99
N VAL A 85 -2.92 -3.40 -21.49
CA VAL A 85 -3.48 -3.52 -22.85
C VAL A 85 -2.38 -3.64 -23.91
N HIS A 86 -2.66 -4.35 -25.00
CA HIS A 86 -1.71 -4.61 -26.10
C HIS A 86 -0.41 -5.32 -25.69
N GLY A 87 -0.35 -5.90 -24.47
CA GLY A 87 0.86 -6.54 -23.96
C GLY A 87 1.97 -5.56 -23.53
N ILE A 88 1.64 -4.28 -23.34
CA ILE A 88 2.61 -3.25 -22.97
C ILE A 88 2.99 -3.41 -21.49
N LYS A 89 4.29 -3.38 -21.21
CA LYS A 89 4.81 -3.44 -19.85
C LYS A 89 4.68 -2.07 -19.15
N GLY A 90 4.17 -2.07 -17.93
CA GLY A 90 4.20 -0.94 -17.02
C GLY A 90 5.61 -0.61 -16.52
N GLY A 91 5.77 0.57 -15.93
CA GLY A 91 7.05 1.03 -15.40
C GLY A 91 7.33 0.62 -13.94
N ARG A 92 6.31 0.16 -13.21
CA ARG A 92 6.42 -0.15 -11.77
C ARG A 92 5.73 -1.46 -11.45
N ASN A 93 6.20 -2.08 -10.37
CA ASN A 93 5.56 -3.25 -9.77
C ASN A 93 4.15 -2.90 -9.25
N ALA A 94 3.19 -3.80 -9.41
CA ALA A 94 1.86 -3.66 -8.83
C ALA A 94 1.93 -3.86 -7.30
N PRO A 95 1.65 -2.84 -6.49
CA PRO A 95 1.57 -3.03 -5.04
C PRO A 95 0.33 -3.83 -4.69
N THR A 96 0.38 -4.61 -3.62
CA THR A 96 -0.81 -5.31 -3.15
C THR A 96 -1.97 -4.37 -2.84
N VAL A 97 -3.18 -4.75 -3.25
CA VAL A 97 -4.43 -4.07 -2.89
C VAL A 97 -4.89 -4.40 -1.47
N PHE A 98 -4.47 -5.56 -0.92
CA PHE A 98 -4.80 -5.90 0.46
C PHE A 98 -4.32 -4.83 1.43
N ASN A 99 -5.20 -4.41 2.34
CA ASN A 99 -4.96 -3.37 3.33
C ASN A 99 -4.69 -1.96 2.77
N ALA A 100 -4.86 -1.72 1.46
CA ALA A 100 -4.64 -0.40 0.85
C ALA A 100 -5.52 0.70 1.47
N ALA A 101 -6.67 0.33 2.03
CA ALA A 101 -7.59 1.23 2.73
C ALA A 101 -6.99 1.92 3.97
N PHE A 102 -5.91 1.37 4.54
CA PHE A 102 -5.20 1.97 5.69
C PHE A 102 -4.04 2.88 5.27
N LEU A 103 -3.75 2.98 3.97
CA LEU A 103 -2.73 3.89 3.46
C LEU A 103 -3.31 5.30 3.33
N THR A 104 -2.52 6.30 3.71
CA THR A 104 -2.94 7.71 3.66
C THR A 104 -2.87 8.33 2.27
N SER A 105 -2.25 7.64 1.32
CA SER A 105 -2.21 7.99 -0.11
C SER A 105 -1.91 6.74 -0.93
N GLN A 106 -2.19 6.78 -2.24
CA GLN A 106 -2.07 5.64 -3.12
C GLN A 106 -0.98 5.83 -4.19
N PHE A 107 -0.59 4.75 -4.87
CA PHE A 107 0.58 4.61 -5.73
C PHE A 107 1.92 4.66 -4.97
N TRP A 108 3.00 4.18 -5.62
CA TRP A 108 4.35 4.22 -5.05
C TRP A 108 4.84 5.63 -4.72
N ASP A 109 4.41 6.63 -5.47
CA ASP A 109 4.79 8.04 -5.33
C ASP A 109 3.79 8.89 -4.52
N GLY A 110 2.72 8.28 -4.00
CA GLY A 110 1.73 8.95 -3.17
C GLY A 110 0.91 10.03 -3.90
N ARG A 111 0.83 9.96 -5.25
CA ARG A 111 0.16 11.00 -6.05
C ARG A 111 -1.35 11.02 -5.94
N ALA A 112 -1.99 9.90 -5.63
CA ALA A 112 -3.43 9.86 -5.44
C ALA A 112 -3.78 9.95 -3.95
N PRO A 113 -4.66 10.89 -3.55
CA PRO A 113 -4.96 11.13 -2.13
C PRO A 113 -5.87 10.07 -1.50
N THR A 114 -6.68 9.36 -2.28
CA THR A 114 -7.64 8.37 -1.80
C THR A 114 -7.73 7.17 -2.74
N LEU A 115 -8.40 6.09 -2.32
CA LEU A 115 -8.71 4.94 -3.17
C LEU A 115 -9.58 5.35 -4.37
N GLU A 116 -10.56 6.23 -4.16
CA GLU A 116 -11.43 6.75 -5.22
C GLU A 116 -10.64 7.52 -6.29
N ALA A 117 -9.67 8.31 -5.88
CA ALA A 117 -8.80 9.03 -6.81
C ALA A 117 -7.85 8.06 -7.55
N GLN A 118 -7.36 7.03 -6.84
CA GLN A 118 -6.49 6.01 -7.43
C GLN A 118 -7.22 5.20 -8.49
N ALA A 119 -8.45 4.73 -8.22
CA ALA A 119 -9.22 3.86 -9.10
C ALA A 119 -9.44 4.43 -10.52
N LYS A 120 -9.41 5.75 -10.67
CA LYS A 120 -9.55 6.43 -11.97
C LYS A 120 -8.26 6.41 -12.81
N GLY A 121 -7.10 6.36 -12.17
CA GLY A 121 -5.79 6.48 -12.85
C GLY A 121 -5.53 5.37 -13.85
N PRO A 122 -5.57 4.09 -13.46
CA PRO A 122 -5.31 2.93 -14.31
C PRO A 122 -6.21 2.86 -15.55
N ILE A 123 -7.47 3.30 -15.42
CA ILE A 123 -8.47 3.24 -16.50
C ILE A 123 -7.98 3.97 -17.74
N VAL A 124 -7.37 5.15 -17.58
CA VAL A 124 -6.89 5.99 -18.69
C VAL A 124 -5.39 5.89 -18.92
N ASN A 125 -4.69 5.07 -18.14
CA ASN A 125 -3.26 4.88 -18.34
C ASN A 125 -3.01 4.01 -19.59
N PRO A 126 -2.30 4.51 -20.62
CA PRO A 126 -2.11 3.81 -21.89
C PRO A 126 -1.30 2.50 -21.77
N VAL A 127 -0.57 2.30 -20.68
CA VAL A 127 0.19 1.07 -20.41
C VAL A 127 -0.50 0.14 -19.40
N GLU A 128 -1.73 0.48 -18.95
CA GLU A 128 -2.53 -0.31 -18.03
C GLU A 128 -3.87 -0.70 -18.70
N MET A 129 -4.95 0.08 -18.51
CA MET A 129 -6.28 -0.22 -19.08
C MET A 129 -6.59 0.53 -20.39
N GLY A 130 -5.85 1.58 -20.72
CA GLY A 130 -5.76 2.21 -22.04
C GLY A 130 -6.97 2.99 -22.53
N MET A 131 -8.02 3.21 -21.73
CA MET A 131 -9.18 3.99 -22.18
C MET A 131 -8.77 5.41 -22.58
N LYS A 132 -9.37 5.94 -23.64
CA LYS A 132 -9.10 7.28 -24.18
C LYS A 132 -9.29 8.37 -23.11
N ASP A 133 -10.36 8.28 -22.36
CA ASP A 133 -10.73 9.18 -21.27
C ASP A 133 -11.74 8.50 -20.32
N LEU A 134 -11.97 9.11 -19.16
CA LEU A 134 -12.91 8.59 -18.16
C LEU A 134 -14.38 8.63 -18.62
N GLY A 135 -14.74 9.58 -19.50
CA GLY A 135 -16.06 9.66 -20.09
C GLY A 135 -16.36 8.46 -20.98
N SER A 136 -15.43 8.13 -21.89
CA SER A 136 -15.56 6.95 -22.75
C SER A 136 -15.61 5.65 -21.94
N ALA A 137 -14.86 5.58 -20.84
CA ALA A 137 -14.86 4.40 -19.97
C ALA A 137 -16.24 4.18 -19.32
N ILE A 138 -16.82 5.23 -18.74
CA ILE A 138 -18.12 5.10 -18.06
C ILE A 138 -19.28 4.93 -19.05
N GLU A 139 -19.20 5.50 -20.24
CA GLU A 139 -20.19 5.26 -21.29
C GLU A 139 -20.23 3.81 -21.73
N ARG A 140 -19.07 3.14 -21.84
CA ARG A 140 -19.04 1.70 -22.11
C ARG A 140 -19.76 0.89 -21.04
N ILE A 141 -19.57 1.20 -19.75
CA ILE A 141 -20.31 0.56 -18.65
C ILE A 141 -21.83 0.89 -18.74
N ARG A 142 -22.19 2.12 -19.11
CA ARG A 142 -23.57 2.54 -19.30
C ARG A 142 -24.31 1.73 -20.38
N HIS A 143 -23.59 1.32 -21.43
CA HIS A 143 -24.12 0.48 -22.51
C HIS A 143 -24.35 -0.98 -22.11
N ILE A 144 -23.98 -1.39 -20.89
CA ILE A 144 -24.26 -2.71 -20.35
C ILE A 144 -25.52 -2.63 -19.46
N PRO A 145 -26.73 -3.01 -19.97
CA PRO A 145 -28.00 -2.68 -19.29
C PRO A 145 -28.08 -3.20 -17.86
N GLY A 146 -27.44 -4.32 -17.54
CA GLY A 146 -27.48 -4.90 -16.21
C GLY A 146 -26.84 -4.05 -15.12
N TYR A 147 -25.93 -3.11 -15.44
CA TYR A 147 -25.31 -2.25 -14.44
C TYR A 147 -26.23 -1.21 -13.83
N ALA A 148 -27.24 -0.74 -14.56
CA ALA A 148 -28.15 0.31 -14.07
C ALA A 148 -28.80 -0.05 -12.72
N ALA A 149 -29.22 -1.31 -12.55
CA ALA A 149 -29.81 -1.77 -11.30
C ALA A 149 -28.84 -1.74 -10.13
N TYR A 150 -27.57 -2.13 -10.34
CA TYR A 150 -26.52 -2.12 -9.31
C TYR A 150 -26.12 -0.69 -8.92
N PHE A 151 -25.96 0.21 -9.88
CA PHE A 151 -25.69 1.61 -9.59
C PHE A 151 -26.83 2.26 -8.81
N ASN A 152 -28.09 2.00 -9.21
CA ASN A 152 -29.25 2.51 -8.47
C ASN A 152 -29.34 1.95 -7.04
N ALA A 153 -29.02 0.68 -6.84
CA ALA A 153 -28.97 0.09 -5.50
C ALA A 153 -27.87 0.71 -4.62
N ALA A 154 -26.73 1.07 -5.21
CA ALA A 154 -25.59 1.62 -4.50
C ALA A 154 -25.68 3.13 -4.20
N PHE A 155 -26.33 3.91 -5.09
CA PHE A 155 -26.32 5.38 -5.06
C PHE A 155 -27.70 6.05 -5.09
N GLY A 156 -28.78 5.26 -5.13
CA GLY A 156 -30.13 5.76 -5.26
C GLY A 156 -30.60 5.82 -6.71
N PRO A 157 -31.89 6.19 -6.95
CA PRO A 157 -32.45 6.29 -8.28
C PRO A 157 -31.93 7.53 -9.03
N GLY A 158 -31.80 7.43 -10.37
CA GLY A 158 -31.43 8.55 -11.23
C GLY A 158 -30.29 8.21 -12.19
N ASP A 159 -29.61 9.22 -12.71
CA ASP A 159 -28.40 9.06 -13.52
C ASP A 159 -27.18 8.83 -12.62
N THR A 160 -27.03 7.61 -12.12
CA THR A 160 -26.01 7.22 -11.15
C THR A 160 -24.80 6.55 -11.80
N ILE A 161 -24.86 6.20 -13.10
CA ILE A 161 -23.72 5.62 -13.81
C ILE A 161 -22.73 6.72 -14.16
N THR A 162 -21.91 7.09 -13.20
CA THR A 162 -20.85 8.09 -13.31
C THR A 162 -19.50 7.48 -12.95
N ILE A 163 -18.42 8.07 -13.45
CA ILE A 163 -17.07 7.61 -13.12
C ILE A 163 -16.74 7.78 -11.63
N ASP A 164 -17.30 8.81 -11.00
CA ASP A 164 -17.12 9.03 -9.56
C ASP A 164 -17.80 7.93 -8.75
N ASN A 165 -19.04 7.59 -9.09
CA ASN A 165 -19.75 6.49 -8.42
C ASN A 165 -19.08 5.13 -8.68
N ALA A 166 -18.57 4.90 -9.89
CA ALA A 166 -17.78 3.69 -10.17
C ALA A 166 -16.52 3.61 -9.31
N ALA A 167 -15.76 4.70 -9.20
CA ALA A 167 -14.57 4.79 -8.34
C ALA A 167 -14.93 4.65 -6.85
N MET A 168 -16.03 5.23 -6.39
CA MET A 168 -16.54 5.07 -5.02
C MET A 168 -16.91 3.61 -4.73
N ALA A 169 -17.54 2.92 -5.67
CA ALA A 169 -17.90 1.52 -5.51
C ALA A 169 -16.64 0.62 -5.46
N ILE A 170 -15.68 0.81 -6.38
CA ILE A 170 -14.41 0.09 -6.38
C ILE A 170 -13.68 0.30 -5.04
N ALA A 171 -13.57 1.55 -4.58
CA ALA A 171 -12.94 1.87 -3.29
C ALA A 171 -13.69 1.25 -2.09
N ALA A 172 -15.02 1.17 -2.14
CA ALA A 172 -15.81 0.50 -1.09
C ALA A 172 -15.52 -1.02 -1.06
N TYR A 173 -15.33 -1.64 -2.21
CA TYR A 173 -14.92 -3.04 -2.30
C TYR A 173 -13.48 -3.23 -1.76
N GLU A 174 -12.52 -2.42 -2.20
CA GLU A 174 -11.14 -2.50 -1.72
C GLU A 174 -11.02 -2.32 -0.19
N ARG A 175 -11.95 -1.59 0.45
CA ARG A 175 -12.04 -1.48 1.91
C ARG A 175 -12.45 -2.79 2.60
N THR A 176 -12.97 -3.75 1.88
CA THR A 176 -13.24 -5.10 2.41
C THR A 176 -12.04 -6.04 2.28
N GLU A 177 -11.08 -5.68 1.41
CA GLU A 177 -9.88 -6.47 1.15
C GLU A 177 -8.81 -6.21 2.22
N ILE A 178 -9.07 -6.68 3.42
CA ILE A 178 -8.18 -6.52 4.59
C ILE A 178 -7.81 -7.88 5.18
N THR A 179 -6.62 -7.98 5.76
CA THR A 179 -6.05 -9.22 6.27
C THR A 179 -5.70 -9.10 7.77
N PRO A 180 -6.68 -8.94 8.66
CA PRO A 180 -6.45 -8.90 10.11
C PRO A 180 -6.07 -10.27 10.67
N GLY A 181 -5.77 -10.32 11.98
CA GLY A 181 -5.62 -11.57 12.71
C GLY A 181 -4.28 -12.29 12.50
N SER A 182 -3.27 -11.61 11.97
CA SER A 182 -1.92 -12.18 11.85
C SER A 182 -1.38 -12.67 13.21
N PRO A 183 -0.37 -13.57 13.23
CA PRO A 183 0.33 -13.92 14.46
C PRO A 183 0.80 -12.68 15.23
N TYR A 184 1.34 -11.69 14.53
CA TYR A 184 1.71 -10.39 15.11
C TYR A 184 0.50 -9.67 15.75
N ASP A 185 -0.64 -9.61 15.06
CA ASP A 185 -1.84 -8.93 15.59
C ASP A 185 -2.33 -9.58 16.89
N ARG A 186 -2.34 -10.92 16.95
CA ARG A 186 -2.70 -11.65 18.17
C ARG A 186 -1.71 -11.39 19.30
N PHE A 187 -0.40 -11.37 18.98
CA PHE A 187 0.64 -11.11 19.96
C PHE A 187 0.51 -9.73 20.62
N VAL A 188 0.30 -8.67 19.83
CA VAL A 188 0.14 -7.32 20.38
C VAL A 188 -1.19 -7.12 21.09
N LYS A 189 -2.22 -7.92 20.76
CA LYS A 189 -3.49 -7.99 21.51
C LYS A 189 -3.41 -8.81 22.79
N GLY A 190 -2.25 -9.43 23.12
CA GLY A 190 -2.01 -10.07 24.39
C GLY A 190 -1.76 -11.58 24.35
N ASP A 191 -1.95 -12.26 23.22
CA ASP A 191 -1.58 -13.67 23.05
C ASP A 191 -0.06 -13.81 22.88
N LYS A 192 0.64 -13.96 23.99
CA LYS A 192 2.11 -14.06 24.01
C LYS A 192 2.65 -15.32 23.34
N SER A 193 1.80 -16.32 23.07
CA SER A 193 2.18 -17.53 22.36
C SER A 193 2.06 -17.43 20.84
N ALA A 194 1.44 -16.36 20.32
CA ALA A 194 1.18 -16.16 18.90
C ALA A 194 2.45 -15.94 18.07
N LEU A 195 3.54 -15.47 18.65
CA LEU A 195 4.84 -15.33 17.99
C LEU A 195 5.85 -16.35 18.56
N THR A 196 6.58 -16.99 17.68
CA THR A 196 7.74 -17.81 18.04
C THR A 196 8.87 -16.97 18.66
N ALA A 197 9.82 -17.61 19.31
CA ALA A 197 10.98 -16.91 19.85
C ALA A 197 11.83 -16.20 18.77
N GLU A 198 11.91 -16.77 17.58
CA GLU A 198 12.58 -16.18 16.42
C GLU A 198 11.88 -14.89 15.95
N GLU A 199 10.55 -14.94 15.77
CA GLU A 199 9.74 -13.78 15.38
C GLU A 199 9.78 -12.65 16.42
N GLN A 200 9.81 -12.97 17.71
CA GLN A 200 9.97 -11.99 18.80
C GLN A 200 11.36 -11.34 18.79
N ARG A 201 12.43 -12.12 18.53
CA ARG A 201 13.78 -11.55 18.32
C ARG A 201 13.79 -10.65 17.09
N GLY A 202 13.13 -11.07 15.99
CA GLY A 202 13.01 -10.29 14.76
C GLY A 202 12.28 -8.98 14.97
N MET A 203 11.16 -8.98 15.70
CA MET A 203 10.42 -7.77 16.10
C MET A 203 11.31 -6.79 16.89
N THR A 204 12.11 -7.33 17.81
CA THR A 204 13.08 -6.55 18.59
C THR A 204 14.21 -6.01 17.71
N ALA A 205 14.77 -6.82 16.81
CA ALA A 205 15.82 -6.44 15.88
C ALA A 205 15.35 -5.37 14.89
N PHE A 206 14.14 -5.50 14.33
CA PHE A 206 13.50 -4.52 13.46
C PHE A 206 13.38 -3.15 14.13
N GLY A 207 12.97 -3.12 15.40
CA GLY A 207 12.91 -1.88 16.19
C GLY A 207 14.29 -1.28 16.45
N LYS A 208 15.26 -2.11 16.88
CA LYS A 208 16.64 -1.66 17.23
C LYS A 208 17.43 -1.18 16.02
N ALA A 209 17.24 -1.81 14.85
CA ALA A 209 17.88 -1.39 13.60
C ALA A 209 17.32 -0.07 13.05
N GLY A 210 16.24 0.47 13.61
CA GLY A 210 15.65 1.73 13.17
C GLY A 210 14.57 1.62 12.08
N CYS A 211 14.25 0.42 11.59
CA CYS A 211 13.26 0.22 10.53
C CYS A 211 11.88 0.80 10.89
N LYS A 212 11.52 0.74 12.18
CA LYS A 212 10.25 1.23 12.71
C LYS A 212 10.10 2.76 12.63
N ALA A 213 11.17 3.52 12.42
CA ALA A 213 11.10 4.96 12.24
C ALA A 213 10.25 5.35 11.00
N CYS A 214 10.36 4.55 9.94
CA CYS A 214 9.59 4.72 8.72
C CYS A 214 8.43 3.71 8.63
N HIS A 215 8.66 2.46 9.02
CA HIS A 215 7.67 1.39 8.96
C HIS A 215 6.92 1.26 10.30
N SER A 216 6.01 2.18 10.58
CA SER A 216 5.14 2.23 11.77
C SER A 216 3.65 2.16 11.38
N GLY A 217 2.76 2.26 12.38
CA GLY A 217 1.32 2.18 12.20
C GLY A 217 0.81 0.77 11.88
N VAL A 218 -0.49 0.64 11.71
CA VAL A 218 -1.20 -0.65 11.60
C VAL A 218 -0.81 -1.49 10.39
N VAL A 219 -0.32 -0.85 9.31
CA VAL A 219 0.16 -1.53 8.08
C VAL A 219 1.66 -1.36 7.85
N PHE A 220 2.41 -0.79 8.80
CA PHE A 220 3.86 -0.55 8.68
C PHE A 220 4.23 0.36 7.49
N ALA A 221 3.41 1.37 7.22
CA ALA A 221 3.59 2.32 6.11
C ALA A 221 3.76 3.78 6.57
N GLY A 222 4.06 4.00 7.84
CA GLY A 222 4.26 5.31 8.47
C GLY A 222 3.29 5.59 9.60
N PRO A 223 3.41 6.76 10.23
CA PRO A 223 2.51 7.19 11.29
C PRO A 223 1.09 7.43 10.76
N PRO A 224 0.07 7.43 11.65
CA PRO A 224 -1.28 7.81 11.26
C PRO A 224 -1.31 9.29 10.86
N LEU A 225 -1.50 9.57 9.58
CA LEU A 225 -1.66 10.90 9.01
C LEU A 225 -3.08 11.07 8.49
N GLN A 226 -3.45 12.33 8.24
CA GLN A 226 -4.72 12.62 7.58
C GLN A 226 -4.74 11.98 6.17
N MET A 227 -5.89 11.41 5.79
CA MET A 227 -6.09 10.89 4.44
C MET A 227 -5.76 11.97 3.39
N GLY A 228 -5.05 11.59 2.35
CA GLY A 228 -4.53 12.49 1.33
C GLY A 228 -3.12 13.02 1.61
N THR A 229 -2.58 12.82 2.81
CA THR A 229 -1.22 13.25 3.15
C THR A 229 -0.25 12.08 3.00
N PRO A 230 0.61 12.04 1.98
CA PRO A 230 1.57 10.95 1.80
C PRO A 230 2.68 11.00 2.86
N PHE A 231 3.02 9.86 3.44
CA PHE A 231 4.24 9.72 4.22
C PHE A 231 5.40 9.35 3.28
N LEU A 232 6.19 10.33 2.91
CA LEU A 232 7.24 10.21 1.90
C LEU A 232 8.62 10.07 2.56
N GLN A 233 9.45 9.20 1.95
CA GLN A 233 10.86 9.06 2.30
C GLN A 233 11.70 8.99 1.02
N LYS A 234 12.90 9.55 1.07
CA LYS A 234 13.87 9.40 -0.02
C LYS A 234 14.37 7.95 -0.05
N PHE A 235 14.39 7.34 -1.24
CA PHE A 235 14.92 6.00 -1.43
C PHE A 235 15.64 5.89 -2.79
N PRO A 236 16.89 5.41 -2.81
CA PRO A 236 17.75 5.15 -1.65
C PRO A 236 18.25 6.44 -0.99
N THR A 237 18.52 6.41 0.33
CA THR A 237 19.12 7.55 1.05
C THR A 237 20.64 7.55 0.89
N LEU A 238 21.26 6.37 0.99
CA LEU A 238 22.69 6.16 0.83
C LEU A 238 22.96 5.55 -0.53
N THR A 239 23.58 6.32 -1.43
CA THR A 239 23.77 5.91 -2.82
C THR A 239 25.16 5.33 -3.11
N ASP A 240 26.14 5.52 -2.24
CA ASP A 240 27.49 4.99 -2.39
C ASP A 240 27.57 3.55 -1.85
N ASN A 241 26.92 2.63 -2.56
CA ASN A 241 26.96 1.20 -2.27
C ASN A 241 26.55 0.36 -3.48
N PRO A 242 26.99 -0.92 -3.57
CA PRO A 242 26.78 -1.77 -4.75
C PRO A 242 25.31 -2.14 -5.01
N TYR A 243 24.42 -2.06 -4.01
CA TYR A 243 23.00 -2.37 -4.20
C TYR A 243 22.30 -1.39 -5.12
N VAL A 244 22.75 -0.13 -5.16
CA VAL A 244 22.14 0.91 -6.00
C VAL A 244 22.22 0.52 -7.48
N ALA A 245 23.40 0.14 -7.95
CA ALA A 245 23.58 -0.31 -9.33
C ALA A 245 22.99 -1.72 -9.57
N LYS A 246 23.19 -2.65 -8.62
CA LYS A 246 22.70 -4.03 -8.74
C LYS A 246 21.19 -4.11 -8.97
N TYR A 247 20.42 -3.25 -8.32
CA TYR A 247 18.96 -3.26 -8.36
C TYR A 247 18.36 -2.07 -9.11
N ASP A 248 19.17 -1.29 -9.82
CA ASP A 248 18.76 -0.14 -10.63
C ASP A 248 17.86 0.85 -9.87
N LEU A 249 18.26 1.19 -8.63
CA LEU A 249 17.42 1.94 -7.69
C LEU A 249 17.17 3.40 -8.07
N LEU A 250 17.99 3.98 -8.97
CA LEU A 250 17.93 5.39 -9.37
C LEU A 250 17.30 5.61 -10.75
N ALA A 251 16.93 4.55 -11.48
CA ALA A 251 16.33 4.67 -12.81
C ALA A 251 14.98 5.39 -12.78
N ASP A 252 14.14 5.09 -11.80
CA ASP A 252 12.88 5.79 -11.58
C ASP A 252 13.06 6.93 -10.56
N LYS A 253 12.73 8.15 -10.98
CA LYS A 253 12.85 9.36 -10.16
C LYS A 253 11.75 9.53 -9.11
N GLY A 254 10.93 8.51 -8.89
CA GLY A 254 9.88 8.50 -7.88
C GLY A 254 8.81 9.57 -8.11
N ARG A 255 8.46 10.29 -7.06
CA ARG A 255 7.44 11.32 -7.07
C ARG A 255 7.73 12.47 -8.03
N PHE A 256 8.99 12.79 -8.29
CA PHE A 256 9.37 13.78 -9.31
C PHE A 256 8.71 13.52 -10.67
N ASN A 257 8.51 12.25 -11.05
CA ASN A 257 7.84 11.92 -12.31
C ASN A 257 6.42 12.49 -12.41
N SER A 258 5.74 12.66 -11.28
CA SER A 258 4.38 13.21 -11.19
C SER A 258 4.35 14.71 -10.94
N THR A 259 5.22 15.23 -10.06
CA THR A 259 5.18 16.63 -9.61
C THR A 259 6.07 17.56 -10.42
N LYS A 260 7.15 17.04 -11.00
CA LYS A 260 8.25 17.80 -11.62
C LYS A 260 8.99 18.74 -10.66
N ASP A 261 8.74 18.64 -9.35
CA ASP A 261 9.46 19.36 -8.33
C ASP A 261 10.80 18.63 -8.04
N PRO A 262 11.97 19.31 -8.18
CA PRO A 262 13.26 18.70 -7.85
C PRO A 262 13.37 18.20 -6.41
N ALA A 263 12.64 18.76 -5.46
CA ALA A 263 12.59 18.29 -4.07
C ALA A 263 11.96 16.90 -3.94
N ASP A 264 11.15 16.48 -4.90
CA ASP A 264 10.48 15.19 -4.94
C ASP A 264 11.32 14.10 -5.65
N GLU A 265 12.55 14.38 -6.08
CA GLU A 265 13.39 13.40 -6.78
C GLU A 265 13.78 12.26 -5.83
N HIS A 266 13.41 11.03 -6.25
CA HIS A 266 13.52 9.79 -5.48
C HIS A 266 12.74 9.79 -4.14
N MET A 267 11.71 10.64 -4.01
CA MET A 267 10.76 10.56 -2.92
C MET A 267 9.69 9.49 -3.22
N TRP A 268 9.43 8.66 -2.23
CA TRP A 268 8.51 7.53 -2.33
C TRP A 268 7.61 7.46 -1.10
N ARG A 269 6.36 7.08 -1.30
CA ARG A 269 5.50 6.70 -0.19
C ARG A 269 6.08 5.42 0.43
N VAL A 270 6.20 5.41 1.77
CA VAL A 270 6.63 4.22 2.48
C VAL A 270 5.64 3.08 2.23
N PRO A 271 6.05 1.95 1.66
CA PRO A 271 5.15 0.83 1.38
C PRO A 271 4.78 0.09 2.68
N GLN A 272 3.61 -0.56 2.65
CA GLN A 272 3.22 -1.46 3.72
C GLN A 272 4.09 -2.72 3.77
N LEU A 273 4.15 -3.38 4.95
CA LEU A 273 4.94 -4.59 5.13
C LEU A 273 4.09 -5.83 5.48
N ARG A 274 2.76 -5.75 5.38
CA ARG A 274 1.91 -6.92 5.59
C ARG A 274 1.91 -7.83 4.38
N ASN A 275 1.72 -9.12 4.64
CA ASN A 275 1.58 -10.16 3.61
C ASN A 275 2.79 -10.35 2.67
N LEU A 276 3.98 -9.89 3.06
CA LEU A 276 5.19 -9.95 2.22
C LEU A 276 5.48 -11.34 1.62
N PRO A 277 5.25 -12.50 2.32
CA PRO A 277 5.45 -13.80 1.69
C PRO A 277 4.64 -14.04 0.41
N TYR A 278 3.57 -13.26 0.18
CA TYR A 278 2.65 -13.39 -0.96
C TYR A 278 2.83 -12.31 -2.02
N THR A 279 3.78 -11.37 -1.87
CA THR A 279 3.89 -10.19 -2.75
C THR A 279 5.27 -10.00 -3.36
N ALA A 280 6.02 -11.08 -3.52
CA ALA A 280 7.27 -11.05 -4.28
C ALA A 280 6.98 -10.92 -5.80
N PRO A 281 7.82 -10.22 -6.57
CA PRO A 281 9.07 -9.53 -6.18
C PRO A 281 8.86 -8.15 -5.56
N TYR A 282 9.84 -7.67 -4.81
CA TYR A 282 9.77 -6.46 -4.01
C TYR A 282 10.39 -5.24 -4.69
N LEU A 283 10.18 -4.04 -4.11
CA LEU A 283 10.50 -2.71 -4.60
C LEU A 283 9.55 -2.22 -5.71
N HIS A 284 9.62 -0.91 -5.96
CA HIS A 284 8.85 -0.26 -7.02
C HIS A 284 9.13 -0.79 -8.43
N ASN A 285 10.30 -1.41 -8.63
CA ASN A 285 10.72 -2.01 -9.91
C ASN A 285 10.73 -3.55 -9.88
N GLY A 286 10.31 -4.19 -8.79
CA GLY A 286 10.25 -5.63 -8.65
C GLY A 286 11.60 -6.34 -8.79
N SER A 287 12.71 -5.67 -8.44
CA SER A 287 14.06 -6.19 -8.67
C SER A 287 14.56 -7.15 -7.59
N VAL A 288 13.94 -7.18 -6.41
CA VAL A 288 14.33 -8.03 -5.28
C VAL A 288 13.36 -9.19 -5.10
N LYS A 289 13.87 -10.40 -4.96
CA LYS A 289 13.05 -11.63 -5.00
C LYS A 289 12.72 -12.23 -3.64
N THR A 290 13.52 -11.94 -2.60
CA THR A 290 13.36 -12.58 -1.29
C THR A 290 13.34 -11.56 -0.15
N ILE A 291 12.60 -11.88 0.92
CA ILE A 291 12.54 -11.02 2.13
C ILE A 291 13.95 -10.84 2.76
N PRO A 292 14.79 -11.88 2.94
CA PRO A 292 16.12 -11.69 3.48
C PRO A 292 17.00 -10.75 2.65
N GLU A 293 16.93 -10.84 1.31
CA GLU A 293 17.65 -9.93 0.41
C GLU A 293 17.14 -8.50 0.55
N MET A 294 15.80 -8.32 0.65
CA MET A 294 15.17 -7.02 0.86
C MET A 294 15.56 -6.39 2.20
N VAL A 295 15.63 -7.19 3.27
CA VAL A 295 16.08 -6.73 4.61
C VAL A 295 17.51 -6.21 4.55
N ARG A 296 18.43 -6.96 3.92
CA ARG A 296 19.83 -6.53 3.74
C ARG A 296 19.94 -5.24 2.92
N LEU A 297 19.21 -5.19 1.81
CA LEU A 297 19.19 -4.01 0.95
C LEU A 297 18.71 -2.79 1.73
N MET A 298 17.56 -2.87 2.40
CA MET A 298 16.99 -1.73 3.16
C MET A 298 17.92 -1.28 4.30
N ALA A 299 18.50 -2.21 5.04
CA ALA A 299 19.47 -1.88 6.08
C ALA A 299 20.67 -1.10 5.50
N LYS A 300 21.18 -1.52 4.34
CA LYS A 300 22.34 -0.88 3.71
C LYS A 300 22.01 0.47 3.11
N VAL A 301 20.93 0.57 2.27
CA VAL A 301 20.66 1.79 1.48
C VAL A 301 19.92 2.87 2.27
N GLN A 302 19.24 2.52 3.36
CA GLN A 302 18.48 3.47 4.19
C GLN A 302 19.16 3.81 5.51
N LEU A 303 19.87 2.85 6.12
CA LEU A 303 20.38 2.98 7.48
C LEU A 303 21.92 2.91 7.52
N GLY A 304 22.59 2.46 6.46
CA GLY A 304 24.04 2.26 6.42
C GLY A 304 24.53 1.03 7.20
N GLU A 305 23.61 0.17 7.62
CA GLU A 305 23.89 -0.97 8.48
C GLU A 305 24.19 -2.25 7.68
N ASP A 306 25.15 -3.02 8.18
CA ASP A 306 25.46 -4.38 7.72
C ASP A 306 24.95 -5.37 8.76
N LEU A 307 23.74 -5.87 8.59
CA LEU A 307 23.12 -6.82 9.50
C LEU A 307 23.79 -8.20 9.41
N GLN A 308 23.97 -8.86 10.54
CA GLN A 308 24.43 -10.24 10.60
C GLN A 308 23.34 -11.19 10.06
N ASP A 309 23.75 -12.36 9.54
CA ASP A 309 22.84 -13.34 8.95
C ASP A 309 21.70 -13.76 9.89
N ALA A 310 22.00 -13.95 11.17
CA ALA A 310 21.00 -14.27 12.18
C ALA A 310 19.98 -13.13 12.39
N GLN A 311 20.43 -11.87 12.36
CA GLN A 311 19.52 -10.73 12.47
C GLN A 311 18.60 -10.63 11.27
N VAL A 312 19.14 -10.87 10.07
CA VAL A 312 18.35 -10.88 8.83
C VAL A 312 17.30 -11.99 8.87
N ALA A 313 17.66 -13.19 9.32
CA ALA A 313 16.74 -14.32 9.45
C ALA A 313 15.63 -14.00 10.48
N ASP A 314 15.98 -13.52 11.67
CA ASP A 314 15.02 -13.12 12.70
C ASP A 314 14.07 -12.02 12.19
N ILE A 315 14.57 -10.97 11.51
CA ILE A 315 13.73 -9.91 10.94
C ILE A 315 12.81 -10.47 9.84
N ALA A 316 13.32 -11.35 8.98
CA ALA A 316 12.52 -11.97 7.93
C ALA A 316 11.37 -12.82 8.52
N ALA A 317 11.65 -13.57 9.58
CA ALA A 317 10.62 -14.32 10.31
C ALA A 317 9.55 -13.39 10.92
N PHE A 318 9.98 -12.29 11.55
CA PHE A 318 9.04 -11.27 12.03
C PHE A 318 8.18 -10.68 10.91
N LEU A 319 8.76 -10.32 9.78
CA LEU A 319 8.00 -9.79 8.64
C LEU A 319 7.02 -10.81 8.08
N ALA A 320 7.35 -12.10 8.08
CA ALA A 320 6.42 -13.17 7.68
C ALA A 320 5.24 -13.29 8.65
N SER A 321 5.45 -13.05 9.96
CA SER A 321 4.39 -13.07 10.98
C SER A 321 3.36 -11.95 10.84
N LEU A 322 3.59 -10.96 9.97
CA LEU A 322 2.65 -9.90 9.63
C LEU A 322 1.59 -10.34 8.61
N THR A 323 1.62 -11.59 8.16
CA THR A 323 0.63 -12.16 7.24
C THR A 323 -0.65 -12.48 8.01
N GLY A 324 -1.76 -11.84 7.60
CA GLY A 324 -3.07 -12.03 8.22
C GLY A 324 -3.96 -13.03 7.49
N GLU A 325 -5.21 -13.10 7.90
CA GLU A 325 -6.22 -13.96 7.28
C GLU A 325 -6.78 -13.27 6.03
N PHE A 326 -6.63 -13.91 4.87
CA PHE A 326 -7.19 -13.37 3.63
C PHE A 326 -8.72 -13.53 3.62
N PRO A 327 -9.46 -12.54 3.08
CA PRO A 327 -10.90 -12.65 2.93
C PRO A 327 -11.27 -13.82 1.99
N LYS A 328 -12.42 -14.43 2.26
CA LYS A 328 -12.94 -15.49 1.37
C LYS A 328 -13.68 -14.84 0.22
N GLU A 329 -13.00 -14.78 -0.92
CA GLU A 329 -13.57 -14.18 -2.12
C GLU A 329 -14.40 -15.16 -2.94
N THR A 330 -15.50 -14.64 -3.50
CA THR A 330 -16.32 -15.32 -4.52
C THR A 330 -16.32 -14.48 -5.78
N MET A 331 -16.09 -15.10 -6.95
CA MET A 331 -16.11 -14.38 -8.21
C MET A 331 -17.50 -13.83 -8.53
N PRO A 332 -17.64 -12.55 -8.91
CA PRO A 332 -18.91 -11.97 -9.29
C PRO A 332 -19.37 -12.52 -10.65
N ARG A 333 -20.67 -12.64 -10.84
CA ARG A 333 -21.24 -12.83 -12.17
C ARG A 333 -21.51 -11.47 -12.79
N LEU A 334 -20.77 -11.15 -13.83
CA LEU A 334 -20.94 -9.87 -14.55
C LEU A 334 -22.23 -9.86 -15.36
N PRO A 335 -22.87 -8.69 -15.59
CA PRO A 335 -23.99 -8.54 -16.51
C PRO A 335 -23.60 -8.99 -17.93
N PRO A 336 -24.56 -9.53 -18.71
CA PRO A 336 -24.29 -9.98 -20.08
C PRO A 336 -23.84 -8.81 -20.97
N THR A 337 -22.92 -9.09 -21.87
CA THR A 337 -22.39 -8.11 -22.82
C THR A 337 -23.34 -7.95 -24.00
N PRO A 338 -23.72 -6.72 -24.41
CA PRO A 338 -24.28 -6.46 -25.75
C PRO A 338 -23.27 -6.84 -26.83
N GLY A 339 -23.74 -7.31 -27.98
CA GLY A 339 -22.89 -7.86 -29.04
C GLY A 339 -21.90 -6.88 -29.67
N ASP A 340 -22.17 -5.59 -29.60
CA ASP A 340 -21.45 -4.47 -30.22
C ASP A 340 -20.63 -3.61 -29.22
N LEU A 341 -20.46 -4.08 -28.00
CA LEU A 341 -19.88 -3.27 -26.90
C LEU A 341 -18.44 -2.81 -27.16
N LEU A 342 -17.66 -3.55 -27.91
CA LEU A 342 -16.24 -3.26 -28.18
C LEU A 342 -15.99 -2.76 -29.62
N GLU A 343 -17.03 -2.61 -30.42
CA GLU A 343 -16.96 -2.01 -31.75
C GLU A 343 -17.05 -0.48 -31.66
#